data_0d735a18676d79e813a3f0dbaed31dbb
#
_entry.id   0d735a18676d79e813a3f0dbaed31dbb
#
_cell.length_a   1.000
_cell.length_b   1.000
_cell.length_c   1.000
_cell.angle_alpha   90.00
_cell.angle_beta   90.00
_cell.angle_gamma   90.00
#
_symmetry.space_group_name_H-M   'P 1'
#
loop_
_entity.id
_entity.type
_entity.pdbx_description
1 polymer ?
#
loop_
_entity_poly.entity_id
_entity_poly.type
_entity_poly.pdbx_seq_one_letter_code
_entity_poly.pdbx_strand_id
1 'polypeptide(L)'
;MLSNNEETYYKIQYYDDIKEILTKKYGKPSRDKINIINSLAEYASDDAMAIDLGYLSYTALWNTKDSDICIGLTKRDDEVMFLLNYCKKGYESKSDDLI
;
A
#
# COMPACT_ATOMS: atom_id res chain seq x y z
N MET A 1 25.18 -3.08 6.23
CA MET A 1 23.80 -3.25 6.73
C MET A 1 23.04 -1.93 6.57
N LEU A 2 21.84 -2.01 6.04
CA LEU A 2 20.99 -0.84 5.88
C LEU A 2 20.37 -0.46 7.21
N SER A 3 20.23 0.84 7.46
CA SER A 3 19.45 1.30 8.59
C SER A 3 17.96 1.00 8.31
N ASN A 4 17.13 1.00 9.34
CA ASN A 4 15.70 0.78 9.17
C ASN A 4 15.09 1.79 8.20
N ASN A 5 15.58 3.02 8.28
CA ASN A 5 15.09 4.10 7.43
C ASN A 5 15.40 3.86 5.95
N GLU A 6 16.60 3.36 5.67
CA GLU A 6 17.00 3.04 4.31
C GLU A 6 16.18 1.89 3.75
N GLU A 7 15.93 0.87 4.57
CA GLU A 7 15.11 -0.26 4.16
C GLU A 7 13.69 0.19 3.84
N THR A 8 13.14 1.06 4.66
CA THR A 8 11.79 1.60 4.41
C THR A 8 11.77 2.41 3.12
N TYR A 9 12.84 3.14 2.84
CA TYR A 9 12.96 3.91 1.61
C TYR A 9 12.87 3.02 0.38
N TYR A 10 13.54 1.88 0.40
CA TYR A 10 13.45 0.91 -0.70
C TYR A 10 12.05 0.33 -0.83
N LYS A 11 11.38 0.12 0.28
CA LYS A 11 10.01 -0.39 0.24
C LYS A 11 9.03 0.64 -0.34
N ILE A 12 9.26 1.91 -0.06
CA ILE A 12 8.48 2.98 -0.69
C ILE A 12 8.69 2.98 -2.19
N GLN A 13 9.93 2.84 -2.63
CA GLN A 13 10.25 2.80 -4.04
C GLN A 13 9.60 1.60 -4.72
N TYR A 14 9.63 0.45 -4.06
CA TYR A 14 8.95 -0.74 -4.57
C TYR A 14 7.44 -0.50 -4.69
N TYR A 15 6.84 0.13 -3.70
CA TYR A 15 5.42 0.48 -3.74
C TYR A 15 5.12 1.37 -4.94
N ASP A 16 5.93 2.39 -5.15
CA ASP A 16 5.75 3.31 -6.27
C ASP A 16 5.90 2.59 -7.61
N ASP A 17 6.85 1.68 -7.72
CA ASP A 17 7.06 0.91 -8.94
C ASP A 17 5.86 0.03 -9.25
N ILE A 18 5.35 -0.68 -8.26
CA ILE A 18 4.17 -1.53 -8.44
C ILE A 18 2.96 -0.69 -8.79
N LYS A 19 2.80 0.45 -8.13
CA LYS A 19 1.70 1.37 -8.41
C LYS A 19 1.76 1.85 -9.87
N GLU A 20 2.95 2.15 -10.35
CA GLU A 20 3.13 2.58 -11.73
C GLU A 20 2.76 1.47 -12.71
N ILE A 21 3.21 0.24 -12.44
CA ILE A 21 2.89 -0.91 -13.28
C ILE A 21 1.39 -1.13 -13.34
N LEU A 22 0.72 -1.08 -12.20
CA LEU A 22 -0.73 -1.26 -12.13
C LEU A 22 -1.47 -0.12 -12.83
N THR A 23 -0.94 1.09 -12.73
CA THR A 23 -1.54 2.24 -13.40
C THR A 23 -1.45 2.08 -14.91
N LYS A 24 -0.35 1.56 -15.42
CA LYS A 24 -0.20 1.32 -16.85
C LYS A 24 -1.15 0.22 -17.33
N LYS A 25 -1.41 -0.75 -16.50
CA LYS A 25 -2.25 -1.89 -16.87
C LYS A 25 -3.74 -1.59 -16.70
N TYR A 26 -4.12 -0.92 -15.63
CA TYR A 26 -5.52 -0.74 -15.25
C TYR A 26 -6.00 0.71 -15.29
N GLY A 27 -5.09 1.64 -15.58
CA GLY A 27 -5.43 3.05 -15.58
C GLY A 27 -5.23 3.69 -14.22
N LYS A 28 -5.66 4.91 -14.09
CA LYS A 28 -5.51 5.68 -12.87
C LYS A 28 -6.21 4.99 -11.70
N PRO A 29 -5.58 4.93 -10.52
CA PRO A 29 -6.23 4.30 -9.37
C PRO A 29 -7.53 5.02 -9.01
N SER A 30 -8.50 4.22 -8.59
CA SER A 30 -9.79 4.75 -8.13
C SER A 30 -9.63 5.51 -6.82
N ARG A 31 -8.67 5.08 -6.02
CA ARG A 31 -8.33 5.74 -4.76
C ARG A 31 -6.83 5.65 -4.56
N ASP A 32 -6.23 6.76 -4.17
CA ASP A 32 -4.79 6.86 -3.96
C ASP A 32 -4.61 7.77 -2.76
N LYS A 33 -4.23 7.18 -1.63
CA LYS A 33 -4.22 7.90 -0.37
C LYS A 33 -2.93 7.73 0.40
N ILE A 34 -2.55 8.81 1.05
CA ILE A 34 -1.56 8.80 2.11
C ILE A 34 -2.35 8.96 3.40
N ASN A 35 -2.30 7.94 4.26
CA ASN A 35 -3.09 7.90 5.48
C ASN A 35 -2.24 8.36 6.65
N ILE A 36 -2.68 9.41 7.31
CA ILE A 36 -1.99 9.90 8.51
C ILE A 36 -2.59 9.17 9.71
N ILE A 37 -1.78 8.31 10.32
CA ILE A 37 -2.20 7.51 11.46
C ILE A 37 -2.02 8.30 12.75
N ASN A 38 -0.95 9.11 12.80
CA ASN A 38 -0.62 9.91 13.95
C ASN A 38 -0.20 11.30 13.47
N SER A 39 -0.74 12.33 14.10
CA SER A 39 -0.45 13.71 13.71
C SER A 39 1.04 14.05 13.83
N LEU A 40 1.79 13.28 14.59
CA LEU A 40 3.24 13.48 14.68
C LEU A 40 3.95 13.18 13.36
N ALA A 41 3.25 12.60 12.38
CA ALA A 41 3.82 12.37 11.05
C ALA A 41 4.38 13.65 10.43
N GLU A 42 3.76 14.79 10.71
CA GLU A 42 4.21 16.07 10.14
C GLU A 42 5.60 16.49 10.63
N TYR A 43 6.03 15.94 11.76
CA TYR A 43 7.35 16.25 12.31
C TYR A 43 8.45 15.29 11.86
N ALA A 44 8.10 14.25 11.12
CA ALA A 44 9.08 13.35 10.57
C ALA A 44 9.84 14.05 9.45
N SER A 45 11.11 13.70 9.28
CA SER A 45 11.95 14.34 8.27
C SER A 45 11.51 14.01 6.85
N ASP A 46 10.94 12.82 6.65
CA ASP A 46 10.39 12.41 5.36
C ASP A 46 9.37 11.29 5.58
N ASP A 47 8.77 10.84 4.48
CA ASP A 47 7.76 9.79 4.53
C ASP A 47 8.33 8.47 5.03
N ALA A 48 9.56 8.15 4.66
CA ALA A 48 10.20 6.92 5.11
C ALA A 48 10.26 6.87 6.63
N MET A 49 10.66 7.96 7.25
CA MET A 49 10.72 8.04 8.69
C MET A 49 9.33 7.94 9.30
N ALA A 50 8.34 8.62 8.71
CA ALA A 50 6.98 8.60 9.22
C ALA A 50 6.39 7.19 9.15
N ILE A 51 6.63 6.46 8.07
CA ILE A 51 6.16 5.09 7.93
C ILE A 51 6.87 4.18 8.92
N ASP A 52 8.18 4.39 9.06
CA ASP A 52 9.00 3.58 9.96
C ASP A 52 8.56 3.72 11.41
N LEU A 53 8.04 4.88 11.78
CA LEU A 53 7.51 5.15 13.10
C LEU A 53 6.05 4.69 13.26
N GLY A 54 5.43 4.28 12.17
CA GLY A 54 4.03 3.85 12.21
C GLY A 54 3.03 5.00 12.19
N TYR A 55 3.45 6.19 11.79
CA TYR A 55 2.62 7.38 11.77
C TYR A 55 1.94 7.62 10.44
N LEU A 56 2.37 6.94 9.39
CA LEU A 56 1.92 7.17 8.03
C LEU A 56 1.82 5.83 7.29
N SER A 57 0.86 5.72 6.39
CA SER A 57 0.78 4.57 5.49
C SER A 57 0.29 5.02 4.12
N TYR A 58 0.60 4.20 3.10
CA TYR A 58 0.13 4.44 1.74
C TYR A 58 -0.90 3.38 1.37
N THR A 59 -1.89 3.78 0.60
CA THR A 59 -2.89 2.86 0.06
C THR A 59 -3.29 3.32 -1.33
N ALA A 60 -3.43 2.37 -2.24
CA ALA A 60 -3.98 2.65 -3.56
C ALA A 60 -4.92 1.51 -3.96
N LEU A 61 -6.00 1.86 -4.62
CA LEU A 61 -7.04 0.92 -5.00
C LEU A 61 -7.42 1.14 -6.46
N TRP A 62 -7.51 0.03 -7.20
CA TRP A 62 -8.04 0.02 -8.56
C TRP A 62 -9.32 -0.79 -8.56
N ASN A 63 -10.43 -0.13 -8.78
CA ASN A 63 -11.74 -0.77 -8.87
C ASN A 63 -12.10 -0.84 -10.34
N THR A 64 -11.77 -1.97 -10.98
CA THR A 64 -12.03 -2.14 -12.40
C THR A 64 -13.32 -2.94 -12.60
N LYS A 65 -13.71 -3.08 -13.85
CA LYS A 65 -14.90 -3.83 -14.20
C LYS A 65 -14.79 -5.30 -13.76
N ASP A 66 -13.60 -5.86 -13.84
CA ASP A 66 -13.39 -7.29 -13.62
C ASP A 66 -12.72 -7.63 -12.30
N SER A 67 -12.14 -6.67 -11.64
CA SER A 67 -11.35 -6.97 -10.45
C SER A 67 -11.16 -5.75 -9.56
N ASP A 68 -10.84 -6.03 -8.32
CA ASP A 68 -10.42 -5.03 -7.35
C ASP A 68 -8.98 -5.34 -6.96
N ILE A 69 -8.13 -4.34 -7.05
CA ILE A 69 -6.71 -4.49 -6.70
C ILE A 69 -6.37 -3.41 -5.68
N CYS A 70 -5.74 -3.82 -4.62
CA CYS A 70 -5.35 -2.90 -3.55
C CYS A 70 -3.89 -3.14 -3.18
N ILE A 71 -3.12 -2.08 -3.08
CA ILE A 71 -1.76 -2.16 -2.54
C ILE A 71 -1.66 -1.24 -1.34
N GLY A 72 -0.77 -1.59 -0.43
CA GLY A 72 -0.55 -0.81 0.76
C GLY A 72 0.87 -0.92 1.26
N LEU A 73 1.32 0.10 1.96
CA LEU A 73 2.60 0.11 2.63
C LEU A 73 2.37 0.67 4.02
N THR A 74 2.61 -0.15 5.04
CA THR A 74 2.32 0.22 6.42
C THR A 74 3.27 -0.48 7.37
N LYS A 75 3.43 0.08 8.56
CA LYS A 75 4.19 -0.58 9.60
C LYS A 75 3.27 -1.45 10.44
N ARG A 76 3.72 -2.67 10.70
CA ARG A 76 2.96 -3.64 11.47
C ARG A 76 3.93 -4.52 12.25
N ASP A 77 3.73 -4.63 13.55
CA ASP A 77 4.56 -5.47 14.42
C ASP A 77 6.05 -5.20 14.25
N ASP A 78 6.43 -3.92 14.28
CA ASP A 78 7.82 -3.47 14.15
C ASP A 78 8.43 -3.68 12.77
N GLU A 79 7.61 -3.99 11.76
CA GLU A 79 8.10 -4.20 10.42
C GLU A 79 7.25 -3.43 9.42
N VAL A 80 7.90 -2.77 8.46
CA VAL A 80 7.21 -2.10 7.37
C VAL A 80 6.89 -3.16 6.31
N MET A 81 5.62 -3.27 5.97
CA MET A 81 5.13 -4.32 5.08
C MET A 81 4.48 -3.73 3.84
N PHE A 82 4.77 -4.35 2.70
CA PHE A 82 4.06 -4.10 1.46
C PHE A 82 2.96 -5.15 1.32
N LEU A 83 1.74 -4.69 1.04
CA LEU A 83 0.59 -5.57 0.91
C LEU A 83 0.01 -5.44 -0.50
N LEU A 84 -0.38 -6.57 -1.06
CA LEU A 84 -1.03 -6.62 -2.36
C LEU A 84 -2.22 -7.55 -2.26
N ASN A 85 -3.40 -7.03 -2.58
CA ASN A 85 -4.63 -7.80 -2.63
C ASN A 85 -5.21 -7.71 -4.03
N TYR A 86 -5.53 -8.86 -4.59
CA TYR A 86 -6.18 -8.94 -5.88
C TYR A 86 -7.44 -9.79 -5.71
N CYS A 87 -8.57 -9.23 -6.09
CA CYS A 87 -9.84 -9.93 -5.99
C CYS A 87 -10.57 -9.82 -7.32
N LYS A 88 -10.78 -10.95 -7.97
CA LYS A 88 -11.49 -10.97 -9.25
C LYS A 88 -13.00 -10.93 -8.99
N LYS A 89 -13.66 -9.97 -9.62
CA LYS A 89 -15.10 -9.83 -9.47
C LYS A 89 -15.81 -11.03 -10.08
N GLY A 90 -16.87 -11.43 -9.43
CA GLY A 90 -17.62 -12.60 -9.85
C GLY A 90 -17.25 -13.84 -9.08
N TYR A 91 -16.12 -13.83 -8.40
CA TYR A 91 -15.71 -14.95 -7.56
C TYR A 91 -16.18 -14.83 -6.13
N GLU A 92 -16.54 -13.65 -5.72
CA GLU A 92 -16.88 -13.41 -4.32
C GLU A 92 -18.00 -14.32 -3.85
N SER A 93 -19.05 -14.45 -4.67
CA SER A 93 -20.18 -15.30 -4.29
C SER A 93 -19.76 -16.74 -4.15
N LYS A 94 -18.85 -17.21 -5.00
CA LYS A 94 -18.37 -18.58 -4.92
C LYS A 94 -17.46 -18.79 -3.70
N SER A 95 -16.64 -17.81 -3.41
CA SER A 95 -15.81 -17.88 -2.24
C SER A 95 -16.65 -17.94 -0.97
N ASP A 96 -17.69 -17.17 -0.93
CA ASP A 96 -18.61 -17.16 0.19
C ASP A 96 -19.30 -18.52 0.33
N ASP A 97 -19.62 -19.14 -0.77
CA ASP A 97 -20.27 -20.45 -0.75
C ASP A 97 -19.36 -21.53 -0.18
N LEU A 98 -18.07 -21.35 -0.32
CA LEU A 98 -17.11 -22.32 0.18
C LEU A 98 -16.86 -22.20 1.67
N ILE A 99 -17.25 -21.11 2.21
CA ILE A 99 -17.09 -20.86 3.64
C ILE A 99 -18.35 -21.24 4.39
#